data_8f6c3557e47f537bffb4d37f35998ce1
#
_entry.id   8f6c3557e47f537bffb4d37f35998ce1
#
_cell.length_a   1.000
_cell.length_b   1.000
_cell.length_c   1.000
_cell.angle_alpha   90.00
_cell.angle_beta   90.00
_cell.angle_gamma   90.00
#
_symmetry.space_group_name_H-M   'P 1'
#
loop_
_entity.id
_entity.type
_entity.pdbx_description
1 polymer ?
#
loop_
_entity_poly.entity_id
_entity_poly.type
_entity_poly.pdbx_seq_one_letter_code
_entity_poly.pdbx_strand_id
1 'polypeptide(L)'
;MKNSYFLLFLSLLIMVGCSDKVLRIACVGDSITEGYGLAVQSKTSYPIMLDSILGPKYAVLNSGRSATTLQKKGDFPYWICKEFSNVFVYKPNIIIIKLGTNDTKPNNWHADKYEQDYQAMIDTFKTISSKPEIYVCLPVPVFKTKWGINDSTVVHGIIPIIEKLAKKNKLSVIDLHKGMSNEGVNFFDSIHPNEKAVKMMAAIIAEKISKK
;
A
#
# COMPACT_ATOMS: atom_id res chain seq x y z
N MET A 1 8.38 41.10 67.91
CA MET A 1 7.75 41.13 66.55
C MET A 1 8.53 40.14 65.67
N LYS A 2 7.96 38.94 65.42
CA LYS A 2 8.58 37.91 64.59
C LYS A 2 7.87 37.90 63.23
N ASN A 3 8.55 38.34 62.15
CA ASN A 3 8.01 38.27 60.79
C ASN A 3 8.28 36.89 60.23
N SER A 4 7.20 36.14 59.97
CA SER A 4 7.20 34.83 59.33
C SER A 4 6.97 35.01 57.83
N TYR A 5 8.01 34.82 57.02
CA TYR A 5 7.87 34.84 55.55
C TYR A 5 7.42 33.47 55.07
N PHE A 6 6.18 33.41 54.57
CA PHE A 6 5.60 32.23 53.96
C PHE A 6 6.04 32.15 52.51
N LEU A 7 7.00 31.31 52.18
CA LEU A 7 7.47 31.06 50.83
C LEU A 7 6.46 30.11 50.12
N LEU A 8 5.64 30.69 49.22
CA LEU A 8 4.79 29.93 48.34
C LEU A 8 5.66 29.29 47.23
N PHE A 9 5.89 27.99 47.29
CA PHE A 9 6.47 27.20 46.19
C PHE A 9 5.39 26.94 45.14
N LEU A 10 5.39 27.69 44.04
CA LEU A 10 4.56 27.48 42.88
C LEU A 10 5.18 26.37 42.02
N SER A 11 4.77 25.12 42.19
CA SER A 11 5.20 24.00 41.36
C SER A 11 4.56 24.11 39.97
N LEU A 12 5.36 24.57 38.99
CA LEU A 12 4.97 24.60 37.58
C LEU A 12 4.98 23.15 37.03
N LEU A 13 3.82 22.53 36.95
CA LEU A 13 3.65 21.22 36.30
C LEU A 13 3.83 21.41 34.79
N ILE A 14 5.02 21.13 34.27
CA ILE A 14 5.27 21.06 32.83
C ILE A 14 4.61 19.79 32.32
N MET A 15 3.40 19.91 31.77
CA MET A 15 2.78 18.85 30.97
C MET A 15 3.61 18.71 29.69
N VAL A 16 4.55 17.77 29.69
CA VAL A 16 5.22 17.31 28.47
C VAL A 16 4.16 16.53 27.71
N GLY A 17 3.47 17.22 26.81
CA GLY A 17 2.57 16.58 25.84
C GLY A 17 3.39 15.66 24.96
N CYS A 18 3.32 14.35 25.18
CA CYS A 18 3.85 13.36 24.24
C CYS A 18 3.02 13.49 22.96
N SER A 19 3.52 14.24 21.98
CA SER A 19 2.94 14.25 20.65
C SER A 19 3.16 12.86 20.05
N ASP A 20 2.12 12.04 20.03
CA ASP A 20 2.16 10.74 19.35
C ASP A 20 2.66 10.96 17.92
N LYS A 21 3.79 10.35 17.59
CA LYS A 21 4.41 10.50 16.27
C LYS A 21 3.50 9.88 15.21
N VAL A 22 3.02 10.70 14.26
CA VAL A 22 2.21 10.22 13.14
C VAL A 22 2.99 9.19 12.33
N LEU A 23 2.41 8.01 12.14
CA LEU A 23 2.96 6.93 11.32
C LEU A 23 2.63 7.15 9.85
N ARG A 24 3.64 7.25 9.02
CA ARG A 24 3.48 7.46 7.57
C ARG A 24 3.39 6.13 6.85
N ILE A 25 2.36 5.98 6.00
CA ILE A 25 2.13 4.81 5.15
C ILE A 25 2.25 5.23 3.70
N ALA A 26 2.99 4.49 2.88
CA ALA A 26 3.00 4.65 1.44
C ALA A 26 2.33 3.46 0.76
N CYS A 27 1.25 3.71 0.00
CA CYS A 27 0.59 2.72 -0.83
C CYS A 27 1.18 2.77 -2.24
N VAL A 28 2.07 1.83 -2.54
CA VAL A 28 2.73 1.65 -3.84
C VAL A 28 1.89 0.75 -4.72
N GLY A 29 1.60 1.17 -5.96
CA GLY A 29 0.78 0.35 -6.84
C GLY A 29 0.49 0.95 -8.21
N ASP A 30 -0.43 0.29 -8.89
CA ASP A 30 -0.90 0.59 -10.23
C ASP A 30 -2.17 1.47 -10.25
N SER A 31 -2.97 1.37 -11.31
CA SER A 31 -4.24 2.08 -11.49
C SER A 31 -5.25 1.85 -10.36
N ILE A 32 -5.26 0.65 -9.75
CA ILE A 32 -6.16 0.34 -8.65
C ILE A 32 -5.76 1.13 -7.39
N THR A 33 -4.48 1.34 -7.16
CA THR A 33 -3.97 2.17 -6.07
C THR A 33 -4.19 3.66 -6.36
N GLU A 34 -3.92 4.11 -7.59
CA GLU A 34 -4.18 5.48 -8.02
C GLU A 34 -5.68 5.84 -7.88
N GLY A 35 -6.58 4.88 -8.16
CA GLY A 35 -8.02 5.07 -8.10
C GLY A 35 -8.64 5.32 -9.48
N TYR A 36 -8.10 4.70 -10.54
CA TYR A 36 -8.62 4.83 -11.90
C TYR A 36 -10.12 4.50 -11.97
N GLY A 37 -10.87 5.35 -12.69
CA GLY A 37 -12.30 5.18 -12.91
C GLY A 37 -13.20 5.65 -11.75
N LEU A 38 -12.63 6.05 -10.62
CA LEU A 38 -13.39 6.66 -9.53
C LEU A 38 -13.72 8.12 -9.85
N ALA A 39 -14.91 8.57 -9.45
CA ALA A 39 -15.39 9.92 -9.75
C ALA A 39 -14.47 11.02 -9.23
N VAL A 40 -13.88 10.83 -8.03
CA VAL A 40 -12.92 11.76 -7.43
C VAL A 40 -11.79 10.96 -6.78
N GLN A 41 -10.79 10.59 -7.57
CA GLN A 41 -9.64 9.76 -7.15
C GLN A 41 -8.97 10.25 -5.86
N SER A 42 -8.78 11.57 -5.74
CA SER A 42 -8.15 12.21 -4.58
C SER A 42 -8.99 12.16 -3.30
N LYS A 43 -10.24 11.68 -3.38
CA LYS A 43 -11.15 11.56 -2.24
C LYS A 43 -11.62 10.13 -1.97
N THR A 44 -11.60 9.27 -2.98
CA THR A 44 -12.27 7.96 -2.90
C THR A 44 -11.38 6.76 -3.23
N SER A 45 -10.10 6.95 -3.63
CA SER A 45 -9.17 5.83 -3.80
C SER A 45 -8.92 5.07 -2.48
N TYR A 46 -8.56 3.78 -2.55
CA TYR A 46 -8.40 3.00 -1.32
C TYR A 46 -7.34 3.55 -0.35
N PRO A 47 -6.24 4.18 -0.77
CA PRO A 47 -5.32 4.80 0.18
C PRO A 47 -5.96 5.94 0.99
N ILE A 48 -6.83 6.74 0.36
CA ILE A 48 -7.56 7.81 1.04
C ILE A 48 -8.59 7.25 2.01
N MET A 49 -9.30 6.17 1.61
CA MET A 49 -10.21 5.47 2.52
C MET A 49 -9.46 4.84 3.69
N LEU A 50 -8.27 4.29 3.45
CA LEU A 50 -7.39 3.74 4.48
C LEU A 50 -6.97 4.81 5.50
N ASP A 51 -6.56 5.99 5.03
CA ASP A 51 -6.21 7.14 5.86
C ASP A 51 -7.37 7.51 6.79
N SER A 52 -8.57 7.61 6.22
CA SER A 52 -9.80 7.90 6.99
C SER A 52 -10.12 6.82 8.03
N ILE A 53 -9.95 5.54 7.72
CA ILE A 53 -10.23 4.42 8.64
C ILE A 53 -9.22 4.39 9.78
N LEU A 54 -7.93 4.60 9.49
CA LEU A 54 -6.85 4.54 10.47
C LEU A 54 -6.81 5.77 11.39
N GLY A 55 -7.37 6.91 10.94
CA GLY A 55 -7.48 8.15 11.72
C GLY A 55 -6.16 8.89 11.91
N PRO A 56 -6.14 9.89 12.79
CA PRO A 56 -5.09 10.93 12.84
C PRO A 56 -3.71 10.44 13.31
N LYS A 57 -3.61 9.21 13.81
CA LYS A 57 -2.32 8.58 14.14
C LYS A 57 -1.53 8.14 12.91
N TYR A 58 -2.16 8.15 11.76
CA TYR A 58 -1.56 7.74 10.49
C TYR A 58 -1.68 8.85 9.46
N ALA A 59 -0.79 8.82 8.47
CA ALA A 59 -0.86 9.65 7.29
C ALA A 59 -0.54 8.77 6.07
N VAL A 60 -1.46 8.68 5.12
CA VAL A 60 -1.34 7.75 3.99
C VAL A 60 -1.04 8.50 2.71
N LEU A 61 0.09 8.15 2.08
CA LEU A 61 0.46 8.60 0.73
C LEU A 61 -0.11 7.63 -0.31
N ASN A 62 -0.92 8.11 -1.23
CA ASN A 62 -1.23 7.40 -2.46
C ASN A 62 -0.05 7.54 -3.43
N SER A 63 0.68 6.46 -3.66
CA SER A 63 1.80 6.36 -4.60
C SER A 63 1.46 5.39 -5.74
N GLY A 64 0.21 5.38 -6.16
CA GLY A 64 -0.29 4.63 -7.31
C GLY A 64 -0.02 5.35 -8.63
N ARG A 65 0.26 4.57 -9.68
CA ARG A 65 0.41 5.07 -11.04
C ARG A 65 -0.23 4.12 -12.04
N SER A 66 -1.22 4.59 -12.80
CA SER A 66 -1.95 3.77 -13.77
C SER A 66 -1.04 3.12 -14.80
N ALA A 67 -1.45 1.90 -15.21
CA ALA A 67 -0.82 1.06 -16.22
C ALA A 67 0.58 0.54 -15.87
N THR A 68 1.12 0.83 -14.68
CA THR A 68 2.49 0.42 -14.34
C THR A 68 2.64 -1.06 -14.05
N THR A 69 3.79 -1.59 -14.48
CA THR A 69 4.28 -2.94 -14.16
C THR A 69 5.29 -2.90 -13.03
N LEU A 70 5.37 -4.01 -12.29
CA LEU A 70 6.47 -4.23 -11.34
C LEU A 70 7.75 -4.55 -12.09
N GLN A 71 7.67 -5.34 -13.18
CA GLN A 71 8.82 -5.70 -13.97
C GLN A 71 9.45 -4.48 -14.63
N LYS A 72 10.78 -4.36 -14.50
CA LYS A 72 11.58 -3.24 -15.04
C LYS A 72 11.57 -3.17 -16.57
N LYS A 73 11.29 -4.30 -17.23
CA LYS A 73 11.19 -4.41 -18.69
C LYS A 73 9.75 -4.58 -19.19
N GLY A 74 8.75 -4.29 -18.35
CA GLY A 74 7.36 -4.24 -18.78
C GLY A 74 7.08 -3.00 -19.65
N ASP A 75 5.87 -2.93 -20.17
CA ASP A 75 5.44 -1.84 -21.07
C ASP A 75 5.45 -0.45 -20.41
N PHE A 76 5.26 -0.38 -19.07
CA PHE A 76 5.39 0.86 -18.32
C PHE A 76 5.90 0.58 -16.89
N PRO A 77 7.21 0.53 -16.67
CA PRO A 77 7.78 0.18 -15.36
C PRO A 77 7.48 1.24 -14.28
N TYR A 78 6.99 0.81 -13.11
CA TYR A 78 6.80 1.69 -11.94
C TYR A 78 8.09 2.39 -11.50
N TRP A 79 9.23 1.76 -11.72
CA TRP A 79 10.56 2.21 -11.34
C TRP A 79 10.98 3.57 -11.92
N ILE A 80 10.40 3.96 -13.08
CA ILE A 80 10.72 5.23 -13.75
C ILE A 80 9.73 6.33 -13.43
N CYS A 81 8.69 6.05 -12.63
CA CYS A 81 7.66 7.00 -12.29
C CYS A 81 8.08 7.91 -11.12
N LYS A 82 7.57 9.15 -11.10
CA LYS A 82 7.77 10.04 -9.95
C LYS A 82 7.19 9.48 -8.66
N GLU A 83 6.13 8.69 -8.76
CA GLU A 83 5.48 8.01 -7.64
C GLU A 83 6.47 7.09 -6.92
N PHE A 84 7.35 6.39 -7.65
CA PHE A 84 8.42 5.59 -7.03
C PHE A 84 9.39 6.45 -6.22
N SER A 85 9.90 7.54 -6.79
CA SER A 85 10.82 8.43 -6.09
C SER A 85 10.18 9.19 -4.92
N ASN A 86 8.89 9.52 -5.01
CA ASN A 86 8.14 10.16 -3.93
C ASN A 86 8.11 9.31 -2.64
N VAL A 87 8.14 7.99 -2.73
CA VAL A 87 8.20 7.10 -1.56
C VAL A 87 9.45 7.40 -0.71
N PHE A 88 10.59 7.63 -1.34
CA PHE A 88 11.86 7.94 -0.65
C PHE A 88 11.82 9.31 0.03
N VAL A 89 11.24 10.31 -0.63
CA VAL A 89 11.06 11.65 -0.07
C VAL A 89 10.12 11.62 1.13
N TYR A 90 9.05 10.84 1.03
CA TYR A 90 8.03 10.69 2.08
C TYR A 90 8.56 10.00 3.34
N LYS A 91 9.57 9.13 3.21
CA LYS A 91 10.19 8.36 4.32
C LYS A 91 9.12 7.65 5.17
N PRO A 92 8.33 6.74 4.58
CA PRO A 92 7.23 6.06 5.27
C PRO A 92 7.74 5.16 6.41
N ASN A 93 6.90 4.93 7.42
CA ASN A 93 7.10 3.90 8.44
C ASN A 93 6.58 2.54 7.98
N ILE A 94 5.58 2.56 7.06
CA ILE A 94 4.97 1.37 6.48
C ILE A 94 4.90 1.55 4.97
N ILE A 95 5.23 0.51 4.21
CA ILE A 95 5.04 0.45 2.76
C ILE A 95 4.12 -0.72 2.46
N ILE A 96 3.10 -0.48 1.63
CA ILE A 96 2.17 -1.48 1.12
C ILE A 96 2.39 -1.59 -0.37
N ILE A 97 2.87 -2.75 -0.86
CA ILE A 97 3.14 -2.98 -2.28
C ILE A 97 1.98 -3.76 -2.89
N LYS A 98 1.28 -3.15 -3.84
CA LYS A 98 0.20 -3.75 -4.63
C LYS A 98 0.47 -3.53 -6.12
N LEU A 99 1.40 -4.32 -6.68
CA LEU A 99 1.78 -4.34 -8.09
C LEU A 99 1.69 -5.77 -8.63
N GLY A 100 1.53 -5.90 -9.94
CA GLY A 100 1.47 -7.20 -10.62
C GLY A 100 0.29 -7.33 -11.60
N THR A 101 -0.78 -6.56 -11.43
CA THR A 101 -1.96 -6.64 -12.29
C THR A 101 -1.60 -6.46 -13.78
N ASN A 102 -0.81 -5.43 -14.12
CA ASN A 102 -0.38 -5.15 -15.49
C ASN A 102 0.73 -6.11 -15.97
N ASP A 103 1.45 -6.73 -15.04
CA ASP A 103 2.46 -7.73 -15.35
C ASP A 103 1.86 -9.01 -15.93
N THR A 104 0.55 -9.26 -15.72
CA THR A 104 -0.15 -10.44 -16.27
C THR A 104 -0.36 -10.40 -17.77
N LYS A 105 -0.19 -9.23 -18.42
CA LYS A 105 -0.30 -9.12 -19.88
C LYS A 105 0.72 -10.02 -20.57
N PRO A 106 0.36 -10.74 -21.65
CA PRO A 106 1.27 -11.69 -22.31
C PRO A 106 2.61 -11.10 -22.75
N ASN A 107 2.64 -9.82 -23.13
CA ASN A 107 3.87 -9.12 -23.52
C ASN A 107 4.75 -8.69 -22.34
N ASN A 108 4.21 -8.68 -21.12
CA ASN A 108 4.93 -8.30 -19.91
C ASN A 108 5.35 -9.52 -19.07
N TRP A 109 4.58 -10.63 -19.14
CA TRP A 109 4.73 -11.71 -18.19
C TRP A 109 5.99 -12.56 -18.42
N HIS A 110 6.90 -12.46 -17.48
CA HIS A 110 8.09 -13.32 -17.35
C HIS A 110 8.29 -13.64 -15.87
N ALA A 111 7.94 -14.85 -15.44
CA ALA A 111 7.91 -15.24 -14.02
C ALA A 111 9.24 -15.02 -13.28
N ASP A 112 10.36 -15.40 -13.91
CA ASP A 112 11.71 -15.23 -13.35
C ASP A 112 12.08 -13.75 -13.19
N LYS A 113 11.69 -12.89 -14.13
CA LYS A 113 11.92 -11.45 -14.08
C LYS A 113 11.02 -10.77 -13.05
N TYR A 114 9.76 -11.20 -12.97
CA TYR A 114 8.84 -10.70 -11.96
C TYR A 114 9.37 -10.99 -10.55
N GLU A 115 9.81 -12.23 -10.28
CA GLU A 115 10.40 -12.60 -9.00
C GLU A 115 11.65 -11.77 -8.68
N GLN A 116 12.56 -11.66 -9.66
CA GLN A 116 13.81 -10.90 -9.51
C GLN A 116 13.55 -9.42 -9.22
N ASP A 117 12.67 -8.80 -9.99
CA ASP A 117 12.37 -7.37 -9.87
C ASP A 117 11.54 -7.07 -8.61
N TYR A 118 10.67 -8.00 -8.17
CA TYR A 118 9.94 -7.86 -6.90
C TYR A 118 10.91 -7.91 -5.71
N GLN A 119 11.84 -8.88 -5.70
CA GLN A 119 12.90 -8.91 -4.67
C GLN A 119 13.72 -7.62 -4.68
N ALA A 120 14.09 -7.13 -5.85
CA ALA A 120 14.83 -5.87 -5.97
C ALA A 120 14.04 -4.68 -5.42
N MET A 121 12.71 -4.62 -5.60
CA MET A 121 11.86 -3.57 -5.04
C MET A 121 11.82 -3.63 -3.52
N ILE A 122 11.66 -4.81 -2.94
CA ILE A 122 11.72 -5.03 -1.50
C ILE A 122 13.06 -4.53 -0.94
N ASP A 123 14.16 -4.95 -1.55
CA ASP A 123 15.51 -4.59 -1.10
C ASP A 123 15.74 -3.08 -1.22
N THR A 124 15.28 -2.47 -2.30
CA THR A 124 15.37 -1.02 -2.52
C THR A 124 14.59 -0.24 -1.45
N PHE A 125 13.36 -0.64 -1.12
CA PHE A 125 12.59 0.04 -0.07
C PHE A 125 13.18 -0.17 1.33
N LYS A 126 13.84 -1.29 1.61
CA LYS A 126 14.58 -1.50 2.87
C LYS A 126 15.74 -0.52 3.07
N THR A 127 16.25 0.15 2.01
CA THR A 127 17.31 1.16 2.13
C THR A 127 16.80 2.50 2.65
N ILE A 128 15.49 2.75 2.67
CA ILE A 128 14.92 4.02 3.14
C ILE A 128 15.30 4.25 4.61
N SER A 129 15.74 5.46 4.94
CA SER A 129 16.28 5.81 6.25
C SER A 129 15.30 5.60 7.42
N SER A 130 14.00 5.65 7.16
CA SER A 130 12.94 5.37 8.13
C SER A 130 12.82 3.89 8.49
N LYS A 131 13.51 2.98 7.78
CA LYS A 131 13.44 1.51 7.98
C LYS A 131 11.99 1.00 7.95
N PRO A 132 11.26 1.19 6.85
CA PRO A 132 9.85 0.89 6.79
C PRO A 132 9.55 -0.59 6.99
N GLU A 133 8.47 -0.89 7.68
CA GLU A 133 7.84 -2.19 7.61
C GLU A 133 7.16 -2.36 6.25
N ILE A 134 7.38 -3.50 5.59
CA ILE A 134 6.85 -3.75 4.25
C ILE A 134 5.75 -4.81 4.30
N TYR A 135 4.60 -4.47 3.76
CA TYR A 135 3.49 -5.37 3.49
C TYR A 135 3.39 -5.60 1.99
N VAL A 136 3.11 -6.83 1.60
CA VAL A 136 2.86 -7.19 0.20
C VAL A 136 1.42 -7.64 0.03
N CYS A 137 0.72 -7.11 -0.99
CA CYS A 137 -0.64 -7.50 -1.30
C CYS A 137 -0.66 -8.56 -2.39
N LEU A 138 -1.44 -9.61 -2.18
CA LEU A 138 -1.91 -10.42 -3.29
C LEU A 138 -2.88 -9.56 -4.11
N PRO A 139 -2.73 -9.44 -5.45
CA PRO A 139 -3.57 -8.59 -6.27
C PRO A 139 -5.05 -8.97 -6.15
N VAL A 140 -5.96 -8.02 -6.34
CA VAL A 140 -7.39 -8.32 -6.43
C VAL A 140 -7.68 -9.23 -7.62
N PRO A 141 -8.79 -10.00 -7.62
CA PRO A 141 -9.19 -10.84 -8.76
C PRO A 141 -9.41 -10.04 -10.04
N VAL A 142 -9.15 -10.69 -11.17
CA VAL A 142 -9.52 -10.19 -12.50
C VAL A 142 -10.74 -11.01 -12.95
N PHE A 143 -11.93 -10.45 -12.84
CA PHE A 143 -13.19 -11.19 -13.07
C PHE A 143 -13.44 -11.55 -14.52
N LYS A 144 -12.83 -10.81 -15.46
CA LYS A 144 -12.85 -11.10 -16.89
C LYS A 144 -11.57 -10.55 -17.54
N THR A 145 -10.95 -11.37 -18.39
CA THR A 145 -9.77 -10.96 -19.15
C THR A 145 -10.09 -9.74 -20.01
N LYS A 146 -9.28 -8.69 -19.86
CA LYS A 146 -9.39 -7.44 -20.61
C LYS A 146 -8.00 -6.81 -20.77
N TRP A 147 -7.70 -6.28 -21.94
CA TRP A 147 -6.39 -5.71 -22.30
C TRP A 147 -5.20 -6.65 -22.05
N GLY A 148 -5.42 -7.98 -22.12
CA GLY A 148 -4.41 -8.97 -21.80
C GLY A 148 -4.23 -9.25 -20.30
N ILE A 149 -4.82 -8.44 -19.43
CA ILE A 149 -4.82 -8.65 -17.98
C ILE A 149 -5.76 -9.82 -17.66
N ASN A 150 -5.27 -10.81 -16.89
CA ASN A 150 -6.02 -12.06 -16.66
C ASN A 150 -5.74 -12.67 -15.28
N ASP A 151 -6.76 -13.31 -14.72
CA ASP A 151 -6.69 -13.91 -13.40
C ASP A 151 -5.87 -15.20 -13.36
N SER A 152 -5.79 -15.92 -14.46
CA SER A 152 -4.99 -17.16 -14.52
C SER A 152 -3.52 -16.87 -14.20
N THR A 153 -2.94 -15.83 -14.77
CA THR A 153 -1.58 -15.42 -14.45
C THR A 153 -1.48 -14.83 -13.03
N VAL A 154 -2.52 -14.14 -12.52
CA VAL A 154 -2.55 -13.71 -11.12
C VAL A 154 -2.44 -14.93 -10.20
N VAL A 155 -3.32 -15.92 -10.35
CA VAL A 155 -3.42 -17.07 -9.44
C VAL A 155 -2.23 -18.01 -9.57
N HIS A 156 -1.82 -18.35 -10.79
CA HIS A 156 -0.81 -19.38 -11.04
C HIS A 156 0.61 -18.85 -11.18
N GLY A 157 0.77 -17.53 -11.33
CA GLY A 157 2.08 -16.90 -11.51
C GLY A 157 2.41 -15.88 -10.39
N ILE A 158 1.64 -14.82 -10.29
CA ILE A 158 1.90 -13.68 -9.41
C ILE A 158 1.83 -14.07 -7.92
N ILE A 159 0.71 -14.65 -7.49
CA ILE A 159 0.45 -14.99 -6.08
C ILE A 159 1.53 -15.92 -5.51
N PRO A 160 1.88 -17.07 -6.15
CA PRO A 160 2.91 -17.96 -5.62
C PRO A 160 4.28 -17.28 -5.46
N ILE A 161 4.63 -16.37 -6.37
CA ILE A 161 5.89 -15.62 -6.28
C ILE A 161 5.86 -14.64 -5.11
N ILE A 162 4.76 -13.88 -4.93
CA ILE A 162 4.63 -12.95 -3.81
C ILE A 162 4.69 -13.69 -2.47
N GLU A 163 3.99 -14.81 -2.32
CA GLU A 163 4.00 -15.62 -1.11
C GLU A 163 5.39 -16.19 -0.80
N LYS A 164 6.09 -16.70 -1.81
CA LYS A 164 7.49 -17.16 -1.71
C LYS A 164 8.41 -16.04 -1.21
N LEU A 165 8.31 -14.86 -1.81
CA LEU A 165 9.13 -13.71 -1.45
C LEU A 165 8.77 -13.16 -0.06
N ALA A 166 7.48 -13.13 0.29
CA ALA A 166 7.04 -12.74 1.62
C ALA A 166 7.62 -13.66 2.70
N LYS A 167 7.57 -14.98 2.50
CA LYS A 167 8.17 -15.96 3.41
C LYS A 167 9.68 -15.76 3.52
N LYS A 168 10.39 -15.65 2.39
CA LYS A 168 11.85 -15.44 2.34
C LYS A 168 12.28 -14.18 3.09
N ASN A 169 11.53 -13.09 2.93
CA ASN A 169 11.85 -11.78 3.49
C ASN A 169 11.17 -11.50 4.85
N LYS A 170 10.38 -12.44 5.39
CA LYS A 170 9.60 -12.32 6.63
C LYS A 170 8.64 -11.13 6.60
N LEU A 171 7.95 -10.94 5.45
CA LEU A 171 6.99 -9.86 5.24
C LEU A 171 5.57 -10.33 5.55
N SER A 172 4.72 -9.39 5.95
CA SER A 172 3.29 -9.62 6.11
C SER A 172 2.58 -9.60 4.76
N VAL A 173 1.72 -10.59 4.53
CA VAL A 173 0.87 -10.67 3.34
C VAL A 173 -0.53 -10.12 3.65
N ILE A 174 -1.07 -9.35 2.73
CA ILE A 174 -2.47 -8.87 2.71
C ILE A 174 -3.15 -9.55 1.53
N ASP A 175 -4.05 -10.47 1.80
CA ASP A 175 -4.74 -11.25 0.78
C ASP A 175 -5.99 -10.50 0.27
N LEU A 176 -5.76 -9.60 -0.69
CA LEU A 176 -6.85 -8.90 -1.37
C LEU A 176 -7.54 -9.80 -2.41
N HIS A 177 -6.85 -10.83 -2.93
CA HIS A 177 -7.45 -11.76 -3.90
C HIS A 177 -8.62 -12.51 -3.26
N LYS A 178 -8.36 -13.17 -2.15
CA LYS A 178 -9.41 -13.88 -1.40
C LYS A 178 -10.46 -12.91 -0.85
N GLY A 179 -10.03 -11.80 -0.28
CA GLY A 179 -10.93 -10.81 0.34
C GLY A 179 -11.92 -10.18 -0.64
N MET A 180 -11.62 -10.17 -1.95
CA MET A 180 -12.45 -9.57 -2.99
C MET A 180 -13.05 -10.60 -3.96
N SER A 181 -12.87 -11.91 -3.74
CA SER A 181 -13.23 -12.98 -4.69
C SER A 181 -14.72 -13.02 -5.09
N ASN A 182 -15.61 -12.57 -4.22
CA ASN A 182 -17.05 -12.55 -4.48
C ASN A 182 -17.59 -11.18 -4.91
N GLU A 183 -16.71 -10.20 -5.18
CA GLU A 183 -17.07 -8.81 -5.39
C GLU A 183 -17.12 -8.38 -6.86
N GLY A 184 -17.20 -9.32 -7.81
CA GLY A 184 -17.13 -9.03 -9.25
C GLY A 184 -18.10 -7.94 -9.74
N VAL A 185 -19.29 -7.83 -9.15
CA VAL A 185 -20.27 -6.78 -9.46
C VAL A 185 -19.79 -5.36 -9.07
N ASN A 186 -18.80 -5.28 -8.22
CA ASN A 186 -18.20 -4.02 -7.73
C ASN A 186 -16.91 -3.65 -8.51
N PHE A 187 -16.62 -4.36 -9.62
CA PHE A 187 -15.52 -4.06 -10.53
C PHE A 187 -16.08 -3.66 -11.90
N PHE A 188 -16.17 -2.35 -12.14
CA PHE A 188 -16.95 -1.78 -13.25
C PHE A 188 -16.50 -2.21 -14.65
N ASP A 189 -15.24 -2.61 -14.80
CA ASP A 189 -14.67 -3.13 -16.06
C ASP A 189 -14.06 -4.52 -15.89
N SER A 190 -14.39 -5.21 -14.79
CA SER A 190 -13.87 -6.52 -14.37
C SER A 190 -12.43 -6.51 -13.82
N ILE A 191 -11.78 -5.34 -13.74
CA ILE A 191 -10.42 -5.16 -13.24
C ILE A 191 -10.36 -4.08 -12.15
N HIS A 192 -11.04 -2.94 -12.39
CA HIS A 192 -10.97 -1.79 -11.49
C HIS A 192 -12.16 -1.74 -10.53
N PRO A 193 -11.89 -1.61 -9.23
CA PRO A 193 -12.92 -1.56 -8.20
C PRO A 193 -13.68 -0.21 -8.24
N ASN A 194 -14.99 -0.25 -7.98
CA ASN A 194 -15.80 0.94 -7.72
C ASN A 194 -15.60 1.44 -6.27
N GLU A 195 -16.30 2.51 -5.87
CA GLU A 195 -16.20 3.10 -4.53
C GLU A 195 -16.53 2.12 -3.41
N LYS A 196 -17.46 1.18 -3.61
CA LYS A 196 -17.79 0.16 -2.62
C LYS A 196 -16.61 -0.80 -2.42
N ALA A 197 -16.05 -1.31 -3.52
CA ALA A 197 -14.93 -2.25 -3.46
C ALA A 197 -13.65 -1.60 -2.89
N VAL A 198 -13.35 -0.34 -3.20
CA VAL A 198 -12.16 0.33 -2.61
C VAL A 198 -12.31 0.53 -1.10
N LYS A 199 -13.52 0.77 -0.57
CA LYS A 199 -13.77 0.81 0.88
C LYS A 199 -13.51 -0.54 1.53
N MET A 200 -13.93 -1.63 0.90
CA MET A 200 -13.66 -3.00 1.38
C MET A 200 -12.16 -3.31 1.37
N MET A 201 -11.45 -2.96 0.29
CA MET A 201 -9.99 -3.11 0.23
C MET A 201 -9.30 -2.34 1.37
N ALA A 202 -9.69 -1.08 1.58
CA ALA A 202 -9.15 -0.25 2.66
C ALA A 202 -9.39 -0.87 4.05
N ALA A 203 -10.59 -1.43 4.29
CA ALA A 203 -10.91 -2.11 5.55
C ALA A 203 -10.06 -3.36 5.78
N ILE A 204 -9.86 -4.20 4.76
CA ILE A 204 -8.99 -5.40 4.83
C ILE A 204 -7.55 -5.00 5.17
N ILE A 205 -7.04 -3.94 4.52
CA ILE A 205 -5.70 -3.43 4.77
C ILE A 205 -5.58 -2.86 6.18
N ALA A 206 -6.55 -2.04 6.61
CA ALA A 206 -6.57 -1.44 7.95
C ALA A 206 -6.59 -2.50 9.04
N GLU A 207 -7.42 -3.53 8.91
CA GLU A 207 -7.47 -4.66 9.85
C GLU A 207 -6.12 -5.35 9.99
N LYS A 208 -5.40 -5.55 8.88
CA LYS A 208 -4.09 -6.19 8.90
C LYS A 208 -3.01 -5.34 9.59
N ILE A 209 -3.06 -4.02 9.42
CA ILE A 209 -2.10 -3.08 10.03
C ILE A 209 -2.38 -2.88 11.52
N SER A 210 -3.67 -2.81 11.91
CA SER A 210 -4.08 -2.52 13.30
C SER A 210 -3.94 -3.71 14.26
N LYS A 211 -3.80 -4.94 13.75
CA LYS A 211 -3.65 -6.16 14.58
C LYS A 211 -2.25 -6.35 15.19
N LYS A 212 -1.38 -5.37 15.05
CA LYS A 212 -0.08 -5.29 15.70
C LYS A 212 -0.11 -4.26 16.83
#